data_349dbad518d265b671c76cac030932d9
#
_entry.id   349dbad518d265b671c76cac030932d9
#
_cell.length_a   1.000
_cell.length_b   1.000
_cell.length_c   1.000
_cell.angle_alpha   90.00
_cell.angle_beta   90.00
_cell.angle_gamma   90.00
#
_symmetry.space_group_name_H-M   'P 1'
#
loop_
_entity.id
_entity.type
_entity.pdbx_description
1 polymer ?
#
loop_
_entity_poly.entity_id
_entity_poly.type
_entity_poly.pdbx_seq_one_letter_code
_entity_poly.pdbx_strand_id
1 'polypeptide(L)'
;MELRPYQETARQNIHRQWDSGVQRTLLVLPTGTGKTIVFAAVTEDEVRAGNRVLILAHRGELLTQAADKIQRSTGLASALEKAENSCLGSWYRVAVGSVQSLQRPQRLEQFPHDYFGTIVIDEAHHAVTDGYRRILDWFPAAHVLGVTATPDRGDLRNLGEVFDSLAYEYKLTDAIREGFLCRIMAQTIPLQLDISTVGMSGGDYAVGELGGALDPYLDQIAAEMARYCKDRKTVDQDESEIQGYPERPRLLRRRGQRPKRRPRRGAGRF
;
A
#
# COMPACT_ATOMS: atom_id res chain seq x y z
N MET A 1 19.06 -1.80 -9.18
CA MET A 1 17.66 -1.39 -9.52
C MET A 1 17.74 -0.04 -10.23
N GLU A 2 17.06 0.13 -11.36
CA GLU A 2 17.01 1.41 -12.09
C GLU A 2 15.78 2.19 -11.65
N LEU A 3 15.98 3.38 -11.09
CA LEU A 3 14.92 4.27 -10.63
C LEU A 3 14.51 5.25 -11.73
N ARG A 4 13.22 5.57 -11.79
CA ARG A 4 12.72 6.66 -12.63
C ARG A 4 13.19 8.01 -12.08
N PRO A 5 13.30 9.09 -12.88
CA PRO A 5 13.83 10.37 -12.41
C PRO A 5 13.16 10.90 -11.14
N TYR A 6 11.84 10.87 -11.05
CA TYR A 6 11.11 11.32 -9.86
C TYR A 6 11.32 10.41 -8.64
N GLN A 7 11.55 9.11 -8.84
CA GLN A 7 11.84 8.16 -7.76
C GLN A 7 13.24 8.42 -7.20
N GLU A 8 14.21 8.71 -8.06
CA GLU A 8 15.56 9.09 -7.63
C GLU A 8 15.55 10.43 -6.89
N THR A 9 14.79 11.42 -7.38
CA THR A 9 14.61 12.70 -6.69
C THR A 9 13.98 12.49 -5.30
N ALA A 10 12.96 11.63 -5.20
CA ALA A 10 12.32 11.30 -3.94
C ALA A 10 13.32 10.67 -2.95
N ARG A 11 14.10 9.67 -3.39
CA ARG A 11 15.14 9.01 -2.60
C ARG A 11 16.17 10.01 -2.08
N GLN A 12 16.70 10.87 -2.94
CA GLN A 12 17.68 11.90 -2.55
C GLN A 12 17.11 12.90 -1.55
N ASN A 13 15.85 13.32 -1.73
CA ASN A 13 15.20 14.24 -0.80
C ASN A 13 14.98 13.61 0.58
N ILE A 14 14.63 12.33 0.66
CA ILE A 14 14.49 11.62 1.93
C ILE A 14 15.81 11.66 2.70
N HIS A 15 16.92 11.26 2.08
CA HIS A 15 18.23 11.30 2.73
C HIS A 15 18.63 12.73 3.10
N ARG A 16 18.39 13.72 2.23
CA ARG A 16 18.66 15.13 2.54
C ARG A 16 17.89 15.62 3.77
N GLN A 17 16.64 15.20 3.97
CA GLN A 17 15.90 15.53 5.19
C GLN A 17 16.59 14.94 6.42
N TRP A 18 16.93 13.65 6.38
CA TRP A 18 17.63 12.99 7.49
C TRP A 18 19.00 13.61 7.78
N ASP A 19 19.79 13.90 6.75
CA ASP A 19 21.09 14.56 6.86
C ASP A 19 20.99 15.98 7.46
N SER A 20 19.84 16.65 7.27
CA SER A 20 19.57 17.97 7.87
C SER A 20 19.09 17.91 9.33
N GLY A 21 18.96 16.70 9.90
CA GLY A 21 18.51 16.49 11.27
C GLY A 21 17.00 16.28 11.43
N VAL A 22 16.24 16.27 10.35
CA VAL A 22 14.83 15.87 10.37
C VAL A 22 14.76 14.35 10.59
N GLN A 23 14.03 13.91 11.60
CA GLN A 23 14.00 12.49 11.94
C GLN A 23 12.88 11.73 11.22
N ARG A 24 11.70 12.33 11.13
CA ARG A 24 10.49 11.68 10.60
C ARG A 24 10.02 12.42 9.36
N THR A 25 10.07 11.78 8.20
CA THR A 25 9.69 12.40 6.93
C THR A 25 8.66 11.58 6.17
N LEU A 26 7.85 12.27 5.38
CA LEU A 26 6.75 11.69 4.59
C LEU A 26 7.09 11.72 3.11
N LEU A 27 6.73 10.64 2.41
CA LEU A 27 6.75 10.50 0.96
C LEU A 27 5.32 10.32 0.44
N VAL A 28 4.90 11.17 -0.47
CA VAL A 28 3.59 11.07 -1.12
C VAL A 28 3.77 10.75 -2.60
N LEU A 29 3.32 9.56 -3.00
CA LEU A 29 3.35 9.09 -4.38
C LEU A 29 2.02 8.41 -4.73
N PRO A 30 1.36 8.73 -5.86
CA PRO A 30 0.13 8.08 -6.27
C PRO A 30 0.27 6.56 -6.42
N THR A 31 -0.83 5.83 -6.29
CA THR A 31 -0.87 4.39 -6.57
C THR A 31 -0.42 4.13 -8.01
N GLY A 32 0.41 3.10 -8.22
CA GLY A 32 0.97 2.76 -9.54
C GLY A 32 2.26 3.49 -9.91
N THR A 33 2.71 4.49 -9.15
CA THR A 33 3.98 5.20 -9.41
C THR A 33 5.20 4.56 -8.76
N GLY A 34 5.03 3.44 -8.07
CA GLY A 34 6.13 2.65 -7.51
C GLY A 34 6.63 3.12 -6.15
N LYS A 35 5.73 3.46 -5.24
CA LYS A 35 6.05 3.72 -3.81
C LYS A 35 7.00 2.69 -3.23
N THR A 36 6.68 1.40 -3.42
CA THR A 36 7.48 0.29 -2.94
C THR A 36 8.90 0.29 -3.49
N ILE A 37 9.09 0.74 -4.74
CA ILE A 37 10.40 0.82 -5.38
C ILE A 37 11.26 1.88 -4.69
N VAL A 38 10.68 3.04 -4.37
CA VAL A 38 11.41 4.11 -3.67
C VAL A 38 11.82 3.68 -2.27
N PHE A 39 10.88 3.16 -1.47
CA PHE A 39 11.26 2.76 -0.11
C PHE A 39 12.16 1.52 -0.09
N ALA A 40 12.11 0.63 -1.10
CA ALA A 40 13.06 -0.45 -1.26
C ALA A 40 14.48 0.08 -1.53
N ALA A 41 14.61 1.11 -2.37
CA ALA A 41 15.91 1.75 -2.61
C ALA A 41 16.47 2.41 -1.35
N VAL A 42 15.65 3.15 -0.61
CA VAL A 42 16.02 3.72 0.70
C VAL A 42 16.43 2.63 1.68
N THR A 43 15.66 1.52 1.74
CA THR A 43 16.01 0.37 2.58
C THR A 43 17.39 -0.21 2.22
N GLU A 44 17.69 -0.32 0.92
CA GLU A 44 19.00 -0.80 0.44
C GLU A 44 20.13 0.14 0.88
N ASP A 45 19.93 1.45 0.79
CA ASP A 45 20.93 2.45 1.23
C ASP A 45 21.20 2.35 2.73
N GLU A 46 20.15 2.27 3.54
CA GLU A 46 20.26 2.18 4.99
C GLU A 46 20.95 0.89 5.43
N VAL A 47 20.65 -0.23 4.76
CA VAL A 47 21.36 -1.50 5.02
C VAL A 47 22.82 -1.40 4.64
N ARG A 48 23.18 -0.75 3.54
CA ARG A 48 24.57 -0.47 3.15
C ARG A 48 25.29 0.43 4.13
N ALA A 49 24.59 1.38 4.72
CA ALA A 49 25.10 2.24 5.79
C ALA A 49 25.28 1.48 7.13
N GLY A 50 24.88 0.20 7.21
CA GLY A 50 25.02 -0.64 8.39
C GLY A 50 23.79 -0.67 9.31
N ASN A 51 22.72 0.04 8.96
CA ASN A 51 21.48 0.10 9.74
C ASN A 51 20.67 -1.20 9.62
N ARG A 52 19.85 -1.47 10.64
CA ARG A 52 18.73 -2.40 10.57
C ARG A 52 17.48 -1.63 10.22
N VAL A 53 16.68 -2.14 9.28
CA VAL A 53 15.47 -1.50 8.79
C VAL A 53 14.25 -2.31 9.20
N LEU A 54 13.28 -1.65 9.84
CA LEU A 54 11.95 -2.20 10.12
C LEU A 54 10.94 -1.63 9.12
N ILE A 55 10.26 -2.50 8.40
CA ILE A 55 9.15 -2.13 7.52
C ILE A 55 7.86 -2.52 8.22
N LEU A 56 7.03 -1.54 8.54
CA LEU A 56 5.73 -1.75 9.19
C LEU A 56 4.62 -1.81 8.14
N ALA A 57 3.82 -2.87 8.18
CA ALA A 57 2.62 -3.02 7.38
C ALA A 57 1.40 -3.26 8.28
N HIS A 58 0.26 -2.69 7.87
CA HIS A 58 -0.96 -2.73 8.66
C HIS A 58 -1.62 -4.11 8.69
N ARG A 59 -1.69 -4.83 7.56
CA ARG A 59 -2.37 -6.13 7.44
C ARG A 59 -1.39 -7.27 7.26
N GLY A 60 -1.68 -8.39 7.95
CA GLY A 60 -0.80 -9.57 7.96
C GLY A 60 -0.52 -10.22 6.61
N GLU A 61 -1.42 -10.12 5.63
CA GLU A 61 -1.22 -10.62 4.27
C GLU A 61 -0.24 -9.75 3.47
N LEU A 62 -0.18 -8.45 3.78
CA LEU A 62 0.72 -7.50 3.12
C LEU A 62 2.19 -7.70 3.54
N LEU A 63 2.46 -8.33 4.69
CA LEU A 63 3.82 -8.57 5.19
C LEU A 63 4.64 -9.45 4.23
N THR A 64 4.07 -10.56 3.81
CA THR A 64 4.74 -11.47 2.86
C THR A 64 4.94 -10.80 1.51
N GLN A 65 3.94 -10.04 1.05
CA GLN A 65 4.05 -9.29 -0.20
C GLN A 65 5.11 -8.19 -0.11
N ALA A 66 5.23 -7.49 1.03
CA ALA A 66 6.28 -6.49 1.24
C ALA A 66 7.67 -7.14 1.26
N ALA A 67 7.83 -8.26 1.98
CA ALA A 67 9.07 -9.02 2.01
C ALA A 67 9.50 -9.49 0.62
N ASP A 68 8.57 -10.08 -0.15
CA ASP A 68 8.82 -10.52 -1.53
C ASP A 68 9.20 -9.35 -2.46
N LYS A 69 8.53 -8.21 -2.32
CA LYS A 69 8.83 -7.03 -3.13
C LYS A 69 10.23 -6.48 -2.81
N ILE A 70 10.60 -6.37 -1.54
CA ILE A 70 11.95 -5.97 -1.11
C ILE A 70 12.98 -6.92 -1.71
N GLN A 71 12.81 -8.23 -1.54
CA GLN A 71 13.75 -9.20 -2.04
C GLN A 71 13.91 -9.15 -3.56
N ARG A 72 12.81 -9.03 -4.31
CA ARG A 72 12.85 -8.90 -5.78
C ARG A 72 13.50 -7.62 -6.25
N SER A 73 13.31 -6.51 -5.51
CA SER A 73 13.81 -5.20 -5.91
C SER A 73 15.27 -4.98 -5.54
N THR A 74 15.72 -5.49 -4.39
CA THR A 74 17.05 -5.20 -3.82
C THR A 74 17.94 -6.42 -3.65
N GLY A 75 17.37 -7.63 -3.73
CA GLY A 75 18.08 -8.87 -3.36
C GLY A 75 18.18 -9.09 -1.84
N LEU A 76 17.70 -8.15 -1.02
CA LEU A 76 17.77 -8.26 0.44
C LEU A 76 16.70 -9.23 0.95
N ALA A 77 17.13 -10.27 1.64
CA ALA A 77 16.23 -11.12 2.39
C ALA A 77 15.80 -10.43 3.70
N SER A 78 14.57 -10.70 4.14
CA SER A 78 14.01 -10.11 5.34
C SER A 78 13.48 -11.16 6.31
N ALA A 79 13.53 -10.86 7.61
CA ALA A 79 12.85 -11.61 8.64
C ALA A 79 11.42 -11.10 8.81
N LEU A 80 10.49 -11.98 9.18
CA LEU A 80 9.13 -11.62 9.54
C LEU A 80 9.02 -11.44 11.06
N GLU A 81 8.42 -10.32 11.47
CA GLU A 81 8.09 -10.02 12.87
C GLU A 81 6.57 -10.03 13.04
N LYS A 82 6.00 -11.24 13.23
CA LYS A 82 4.55 -11.44 13.29
C LYS A 82 4.21 -12.70 14.08
N ALA A 83 3.25 -12.62 14.98
CA ALA A 83 2.75 -13.75 15.77
C ALA A 83 3.91 -14.52 16.46
N GLU A 84 4.14 -15.78 16.11
CA GLU A 84 5.20 -16.61 16.68
C GLU A 84 6.60 -16.28 16.10
N ASN A 85 6.67 -15.60 14.97
CA ASN A 85 7.95 -15.29 14.32
C ASN A 85 8.57 -14.03 14.92
N SER A 86 9.88 -14.08 15.23
CA SER A 86 10.66 -12.93 15.65
C SER A 86 11.89 -12.71 14.78
N CYS A 87 12.16 -11.45 14.50
CA CYS A 87 13.40 -11.06 13.84
C CYS A 87 14.56 -10.86 14.83
N LEU A 88 14.27 -10.88 16.13
CA LEU A 88 15.28 -10.69 17.17
C LEU A 88 16.31 -11.82 17.12
N GLY A 89 17.58 -11.44 17.15
CA GLY A 89 18.70 -12.42 17.03
C GLY A 89 18.93 -12.96 15.63
N SER A 90 18.10 -12.59 14.63
CA SER A 90 18.33 -12.97 13.25
C SER A 90 19.50 -12.17 12.64
N TRP A 91 20.16 -12.76 11.66
CA TRP A 91 21.23 -12.10 10.90
C TRP A 91 20.71 -11.15 9.81
N TYR A 92 19.41 -11.20 9.51
CA TYR A 92 18.79 -10.31 8.53
C TYR A 92 18.85 -8.85 8.98
N ARG A 93 19.19 -7.96 8.05
CA ARG A 93 19.20 -6.51 8.30
C ARG A 93 17.85 -5.86 8.06
N VAL A 94 16.95 -6.53 7.37
CA VAL A 94 15.58 -6.06 7.13
C VAL A 94 14.61 -6.93 7.88
N ALA A 95 13.68 -6.31 8.59
CA ALA A 95 12.54 -6.95 9.21
C ALA A 95 11.23 -6.38 8.63
N VAL A 96 10.27 -7.24 8.34
CA VAL A 96 8.91 -6.83 7.98
C VAL A 96 7.98 -7.18 9.14
N GLY A 97 7.45 -6.16 9.79
CA GLY A 97 6.75 -6.26 11.06
C GLY A 97 5.25 -5.93 10.97
N SER A 98 4.45 -6.72 11.71
CA SER A 98 3.05 -6.43 11.96
C SER A 98 2.91 -5.48 13.14
N VAL A 99 2.23 -4.36 12.93
CA VAL A 99 1.92 -3.41 14.01
C VAL A 99 1.14 -4.09 15.14
N GLN A 100 0.15 -4.94 14.82
CA GLN A 100 -0.63 -5.67 15.82
C GLN A 100 0.23 -6.57 16.72
N SER A 101 1.36 -7.07 16.22
CA SER A 101 2.29 -7.86 17.02
C SER A 101 3.25 -6.98 17.83
N LEU A 102 3.88 -6.01 17.16
CA LEU A 102 4.89 -5.15 17.77
C LEU A 102 4.34 -4.17 18.81
N GLN A 103 3.10 -3.68 18.65
CA GLN A 103 2.51 -2.76 19.63
C GLN A 103 2.29 -3.38 21.03
N ARG A 104 2.39 -4.72 21.16
CA ARG A 104 2.25 -5.41 22.44
C ARG A 104 3.51 -5.17 23.29
N PRO A 105 3.36 -4.66 24.55
CA PRO A 105 4.52 -4.34 25.41
C PRO A 105 5.50 -5.50 25.53
N GLN A 106 5.00 -6.70 25.85
CA GLN A 106 5.85 -7.89 26.05
C GLN A 106 6.68 -8.26 24.81
N ARG A 107 6.24 -7.81 23.60
CA ARG A 107 6.96 -8.05 22.36
C ARG A 107 7.95 -6.93 22.10
N LEU A 108 7.51 -5.69 22.25
CA LEU A 108 8.30 -4.50 21.96
C LEU A 108 9.49 -4.36 22.91
N GLU A 109 9.28 -4.63 24.21
CA GLU A 109 10.28 -4.57 25.26
C GLU A 109 11.45 -5.57 25.10
N GLN A 110 11.31 -6.57 24.22
CA GLN A 110 12.41 -7.48 23.90
C GLN A 110 13.47 -6.83 23.01
N PHE A 111 13.14 -5.76 22.32
CA PHE A 111 14.07 -5.06 21.43
C PHE A 111 14.81 -3.95 22.18
N PRO A 112 16.15 -3.87 22.02
CA PRO A 112 16.87 -2.66 22.40
C PRO A 112 16.32 -1.43 21.69
N HIS A 113 16.35 -0.26 22.34
CA HIS A 113 15.82 0.99 21.76
C HIS A 113 16.55 1.45 20.48
N ASP A 114 17.77 1.00 20.27
CA ASP A 114 18.62 1.27 19.11
C ASP A 114 18.67 0.10 18.09
N TYR A 115 17.80 -0.91 18.26
CA TYR A 115 17.86 -2.10 17.42
C TYR A 115 17.59 -1.83 15.94
N PHE A 116 16.69 -0.89 15.64
CA PHE A 116 16.41 -0.41 14.29
C PHE A 116 16.91 1.01 14.12
N GLY A 117 17.77 1.25 13.14
CA GLY A 117 18.20 2.59 12.75
C GLY A 117 17.22 3.29 11.82
N THR A 118 16.34 2.53 11.15
CA THR A 118 15.37 3.08 10.21
C THR A 118 14.06 2.31 10.28
N ILE A 119 12.93 3.05 10.24
CA ILE A 119 11.58 2.50 10.21
C ILE A 119 10.86 3.04 8.97
N VAL A 120 10.33 2.15 8.14
CA VAL A 120 9.49 2.47 6.99
C VAL A 120 8.05 2.10 7.31
N ILE A 121 7.12 3.03 7.10
CA ILE A 121 5.69 2.81 7.31
C ILE A 121 5.00 2.86 5.95
N ASP A 122 4.59 1.71 5.44
CA ASP A 122 3.72 1.65 4.26
C ASP A 122 2.29 1.97 4.66
N GLU A 123 1.56 2.69 3.79
CA GLU A 123 0.25 3.28 4.06
C GLU A 123 0.25 4.16 5.33
N ALA A 124 1.14 5.17 5.31
CA ALA A 124 1.45 6.03 6.47
C ALA A 124 0.24 6.80 7.03
N HIS A 125 -0.91 6.86 6.34
CA HIS A 125 -2.14 7.41 6.89
C HIS A 125 -2.62 6.67 8.15
N HIS A 126 -2.19 5.43 8.37
CA HIS A 126 -2.43 4.69 9.61
C HIS A 126 -1.48 5.07 10.76
N ALA A 127 -0.40 5.82 10.51
CA ALA A 127 0.65 6.11 11.50
C ALA A 127 0.16 6.94 12.70
N VAL A 128 -0.97 7.60 12.58
CA VAL A 128 -1.59 8.42 13.66
C VAL A 128 -2.15 7.58 14.81
N THR A 129 -2.32 6.27 14.62
CA THR A 129 -2.88 5.39 15.66
C THR A 129 -1.88 5.08 16.77
N ASP A 130 -2.39 4.85 17.98
CA ASP A 130 -1.57 4.61 19.18
C ASP A 130 -0.58 3.45 19.04
N GLY A 131 -0.94 2.42 18.25
CA GLY A 131 -0.06 1.28 18.00
C GLY A 131 1.23 1.67 17.27
N TYR A 132 1.13 2.51 16.25
CA TYR A 132 2.29 3.03 15.53
C TYR A 132 3.10 3.99 16.42
N ARG A 133 2.43 4.94 17.09
CA ARG A 133 3.09 5.89 17.99
C ARG A 133 3.94 5.17 19.04
N ARG A 134 3.38 4.14 19.69
CA ARG A 134 4.12 3.32 20.67
C ARG A 134 5.38 2.69 20.09
N ILE A 135 5.32 2.16 18.86
CA ILE A 135 6.50 1.57 18.20
C ILE A 135 7.54 2.64 17.89
N LEU A 136 7.12 3.80 17.37
CA LEU A 136 8.03 4.91 17.04
C LEU A 136 8.70 5.51 18.29
N ASP A 137 7.96 5.61 19.38
CA ASP A 137 8.48 6.14 20.66
C ASP A 137 9.45 5.16 21.33
N TRP A 138 9.31 3.84 21.03
CA TRP A 138 10.24 2.83 21.50
C TRP A 138 11.62 2.91 20.81
N PHE A 139 11.66 3.34 19.56
CA PHE A 139 12.88 3.52 18.77
C PHE A 139 13.18 5.01 18.51
N PRO A 140 13.48 5.81 19.54
CA PRO A 140 13.50 7.26 19.43
C PRO A 140 14.62 7.80 18.54
N ALA A 141 15.68 7.02 18.29
CA ALA A 141 16.80 7.42 17.44
C ALA A 141 16.63 6.98 15.97
N ALA A 142 15.60 6.19 15.64
CA ALA A 142 15.41 5.70 14.30
C ALA A 142 14.95 6.81 13.33
N HIS A 143 15.50 6.84 12.12
CA HIS A 143 14.93 7.59 11.02
C HIS A 143 13.59 6.96 10.61
N VAL A 144 12.59 7.79 10.35
CA VAL A 144 11.25 7.30 9.98
C VAL A 144 10.86 7.82 8.61
N LEU A 145 10.51 6.90 7.72
CA LEU A 145 9.92 7.19 6.41
C LEU A 145 8.47 6.73 6.38
N GLY A 146 7.54 7.66 6.35
CA GLY A 146 6.15 7.37 6.03
C GLY A 146 5.95 7.40 4.51
N VAL A 147 5.20 6.44 3.98
CA VAL A 147 4.87 6.38 2.54
C VAL A 147 3.36 6.25 2.38
N THR A 148 2.75 7.13 1.60
CA THR A 148 1.30 7.10 1.33
C THR A 148 0.98 7.48 -0.11
N ALA A 149 -0.22 7.09 -0.59
CA ALA A 149 -0.64 7.38 -1.96
C ALA A 149 -1.17 8.80 -2.13
N THR A 150 -2.13 9.16 -1.32
CA THR A 150 -2.78 10.47 -1.31
C THR A 150 -3.27 10.71 0.10
N PRO A 151 -2.60 11.55 0.87
CA PRO A 151 -3.19 11.99 2.11
C PRO A 151 -4.35 12.92 1.76
N ASP A 152 -5.54 12.62 2.25
CA ASP A 152 -6.64 13.57 2.22
C ASP A 152 -6.28 14.80 3.07
N ARG A 153 -6.95 15.95 2.84
CA ARG A 153 -6.62 17.19 3.57
C ARG A 153 -6.77 17.04 5.10
N GLY A 154 -7.70 16.17 5.54
CA GLY A 154 -7.86 15.80 6.94
C GLY A 154 -6.68 14.97 7.46
N ASP A 155 -6.23 14.03 6.68
CA ASP A 155 -5.11 13.12 7.01
C ASP A 155 -3.78 13.88 7.10
N LEU A 156 -3.53 14.88 6.23
CA LEU A 156 -2.31 15.69 6.28
C LEU A 156 -2.12 16.42 7.60
N ARG A 157 -3.20 16.93 8.21
CA ARG A 157 -3.13 17.58 9.54
C ARG A 157 -2.73 16.57 10.61
N ASN A 158 -3.35 15.39 10.58
CA ASN A 158 -3.07 14.33 11.53
C ASN A 158 -1.66 13.74 11.33
N LEU A 159 -1.22 13.60 10.08
CA LEU A 159 0.14 13.15 9.76
C LEU A 159 1.22 14.12 10.20
N GLY A 160 0.94 15.44 10.24
CA GLY A 160 1.82 16.45 10.79
C GLY A 160 2.08 16.31 12.29
N GLU A 161 1.30 15.51 13.03
CA GLU A 161 1.58 15.16 14.42
C GLU A 161 2.64 14.05 14.55
N VAL A 162 2.90 13.29 13.48
CA VAL A 162 3.81 12.14 13.47
C VAL A 162 5.06 12.42 12.66
N PHE A 163 4.93 13.15 11.53
CA PHE A 163 6.02 13.44 10.61
C PHE A 163 6.39 14.92 10.65
N ASP A 164 7.69 15.18 10.77
CA ASP A 164 8.25 16.54 10.88
C ASP A 164 8.30 17.26 9.53
N SER A 165 8.36 16.51 8.42
CA SER A 165 8.50 17.07 7.09
C SER A 165 7.86 16.21 6.00
N LEU A 166 7.66 16.84 4.83
CA LEU A 166 7.31 16.20 3.57
C LEU A 166 8.54 16.22 2.65
N ALA A 167 9.24 15.07 2.52
CA ALA A 167 10.44 14.98 1.70
C ALA A 167 10.15 15.16 0.21
N TYR A 168 9.06 14.57 -0.26
CA TYR A 168 8.66 14.65 -1.67
C TYR A 168 7.19 14.34 -1.85
N GLU A 169 6.55 15.11 -2.74
CA GLU A 169 5.20 14.86 -3.24
C GLU A 169 5.24 14.79 -4.76
N TYR A 170 4.71 13.70 -5.32
CA TYR A 170 4.47 13.57 -6.75
C TYR A 170 2.98 13.54 -7.01
N LYS A 171 2.46 14.54 -7.72
CA LYS A 171 1.02 14.67 -7.93
C LYS A 171 0.52 13.69 -8.99
N LEU A 172 -0.70 13.20 -8.81
CA LEU A 172 -1.37 12.34 -9.78
C LEU A 172 -1.44 12.96 -11.18
N THR A 173 -1.73 14.27 -11.23
CA THR A 173 -1.79 15.04 -12.47
C THR A 173 -0.46 15.07 -13.21
N ASP A 174 0.66 15.17 -12.48
CA ASP A 174 2.00 15.18 -13.05
C ASP A 174 2.36 13.79 -13.56
N ALA A 175 2.06 12.75 -12.81
CA ALA A 175 2.27 11.36 -13.23
C ALA A 175 1.51 11.00 -14.53
N ILE A 176 0.30 11.54 -14.69
CA ILE A 176 -0.49 11.37 -15.93
C ILE A 176 0.11 12.21 -17.06
N ARG A 177 0.48 13.46 -16.80
CA ARG A 177 1.05 14.36 -17.80
C ARG A 177 2.38 13.84 -18.35
N GLU A 178 3.20 13.28 -17.47
CA GLU A 178 4.50 12.71 -17.83
C GLU A 178 4.43 11.28 -18.39
N GLY A 179 3.21 10.71 -18.48
CA GLY A 179 2.98 9.41 -19.10
C GLY A 179 3.31 8.19 -18.23
N PHE A 180 3.59 8.39 -16.93
CA PHE A 180 3.80 7.28 -15.99
C PHE A 180 2.51 6.62 -15.54
N LEU A 181 1.40 7.34 -15.59
CA LEU A 181 0.05 6.82 -15.35
C LEU A 181 -0.86 7.09 -16.54
N CYS A 182 -1.83 6.21 -16.75
CA CYS A 182 -2.85 6.38 -17.78
C CYS A 182 -3.74 7.58 -17.47
N ARG A 183 -4.32 8.19 -18.51
CA ARG A 183 -5.37 9.19 -18.34
C ARG A 183 -6.59 8.57 -17.68
N ILE A 184 -7.14 9.27 -16.72
CA ILE A 184 -8.41 8.90 -16.10
C ILE A 184 -9.53 9.31 -17.04
N MET A 185 -10.36 8.35 -17.41
CA MET A 185 -11.61 8.60 -18.12
C MET A 185 -12.74 8.22 -17.17
N ALA A 186 -13.36 9.23 -16.57
CA ALA A 186 -14.55 9.04 -15.75
C ALA A 186 -15.78 9.01 -16.67
N GLN A 187 -16.61 7.99 -16.52
CA GLN A 187 -17.90 7.88 -17.20
C GLN A 187 -18.97 7.67 -16.14
N THR A 188 -19.91 8.61 -16.06
CA THR A 188 -21.08 8.47 -15.21
C THR A 188 -22.16 7.72 -15.98
N ILE A 189 -22.67 6.65 -15.41
CA ILE A 189 -23.80 5.91 -15.94
C ILE A 189 -25.03 6.38 -15.16
N PRO A 190 -26.00 7.05 -15.80
CA PRO A 190 -27.20 7.47 -15.12
C PRO A 190 -28.07 6.24 -14.82
N LEU A 191 -28.17 5.91 -13.55
CA LEU A 191 -29.13 4.92 -13.05
C LEU A 191 -30.24 5.67 -12.34
N GLN A 192 -31.49 5.25 -12.59
CA GLN A 192 -32.62 5.78 -11.84
C GLN A 192 -32.75 5.03 -10.50
N LEU A 193 -31.89 5.36 -9.57
CA LEU A 193 -31.88 4.77 -8.23
C LEU A 193 -32.76 5.58 -7.30
N ASP A 194 -33.69 4.93 -6.62
CA ASP A 194 -34.41 5.54 -5.51
C ASP A 194 -33.75 5.14 -4.18
N ILE A 195 -32.98 6.07 -3.62
CA ILE A 195 -32.30 5.94 -2.32
C ILE A 195 -32.95 6.82 -1.25
N SER A 196 -34.12 7.35 -1.52
CA SER A 196 -34.85 8.28 -0.59
C SER A 196 -35.17 7.64 0.76
N THR A 197 -35.22 6.31 0.82
CA THR A 197 -35.52 5.55 2.04
C THR A 197 -34.26 5.11 2.82
N VAL A 198 -33.06 5.40 2.29
CA VAL A 198 -31.80 5.02 2.93
C VAL A 198 -31.43 6.05 3.99
N GLY A 199 -31.27 5.60 5.23
CA GLY A 199 -30.87 6.44 6.35
C GLY A 199 -29.39 6.82 6.31
N MET A 200 -29.03 7.85 7.09
CA MET A 200 -27.64 8.29 7.28
C MET A 200 -27.08 7.74 8.59
N SER A 201 -25.87 7.25 8.59
CA SER A 201 -25.14 6.77 9.78
C SER A 201 -23.69 7.28 9.75
N GLY A 202 -23.28 8.02 10.78
CA GLY A 202 -21.91 8.52 10.88
C GLY A 202 -21.50 9.55 9.81
N GLY A 203 -22.47 10.20 9.13
CA GLY A 203 -22.21 11.17 8.05
C GLY A 203 -22.19 10.54 6.65
N ASP A 204 -22.44 9.24 6.54
CA ASP A 204 -22.57 8.49 5.28
C ASP A 204 -23.87 7.68 5.24
N TYR A 205 -24.21 7.09 4.11
CA TYR A 205 -25.38 6.22 4.01
C TYR A 205 -25.23 4.96 4.87
N ALA A 206 -26.34 4.52 5.48
CA ALA A 206 -26.36 3.25 6.23
C ALA A 206 -26.14 2.07 5.29
N VAL A 207 -25.00 1.42 5.42
CA VAL A 207 -24.48 0.40 4.45
C VAL A 207 -25.49 -0.72 4.17
N GLY A 208 -26.14 -1.26 5.22
CA GLY A 208 -27.13 -2.32 5.06
C GLY A 208 -28.38 -1.90 4.30
N GLU A 209 -28.86 -0.68 4.53
CA GLU A 209 -30.03 -0.13 3.86
C GLU A 209 -29.71 0.27 2.42
N LEU A 210 -28.51 0.81 2.18
CA LEU A 210 -28.02 1.12 0.83
C LEU A 210 -27.90 -0.14 -0.02
N GLY A 211 -27.34 -1.23 0.54
CA GLY A 211 -27.26 -2.52 -0.14
C GLY A 211 -28.62 -3.02 -0.57
N GLY A 212 -29.61 -3.01 0.32
CA GLY A 212 -30.98 -3.41 0.02
C GLY A 212 -31.65 -2.51 -1.04
N ALA A 213 -31.38 -1.21 -1.04
CA ALA A 213 -31.87 -0.28 -2.04
C ALA A 213 -31.23 -0.50 -3.43
N LEU A 214 -29.99 -0.98 -3.48
CA LEU A 214 -29.26 -1.26 -4.72
C LEU A 214 -29.60 -2.62 -5.34
N ASP A 215 -30.03 -3.60 -4.54
CA ASP A 215 -30.31 -4.97 -5.01
C ASP A 215 -31.20 -5.06 -6.28
N PRO A 216 -32.29 -4.29 -6.42
CA PRO A 216 -33.12 -4.32 -7.62
C PRO A 216 -32.41 -3.84 -8.90
N TYR A 217 -31.30 -3.10 -8.75
CA TYR A 217 -30.56 -2.48 -9.86
C TYR A 217 -29.30 -3.24 -10.23
N LEU A 218 -28.92 -4.30 -9.53
CA LEU A 218 -27.67 -5.04 -9.75
C LEU A 218 -27.57 -5.61 -11.16
N ASP A 219 -28.67 -6.12 -11.71
CA ASP A 219 -28.66 -6.64 -13.09
C ASP A 219 -28.45 -5.53 -14.11
N GLN A 220 -29.01 -4.34 -13.88
CA GLN A 220 -28.81 -3.17 -14.73
C GLN A 220 -27.37 -2.68 -14.64
N ILE A 221 -26.80 -2.60 -13.43
CA ILE A 221 -25.38 -2.26 -13.21
C ILE A 221 -24.48 -3.25 -13.93
N ALA A 222 -24.74 -4.55 -13.76
CA ALA A 222 -23.96 -5.60 -14.40
C ALA A 222 -24.04 -5.54 -15.95
N ALA A 223 -25.21 -5.25 -16.50
CA ALA A 223 -25.40 -5.09 -17.94
C ALA A 223 -24.61 -3.88 -18.48
N GLU A 224 -24.65 -2.74 -17.80
CA GLU A 224 -23.90 -1.56 -18.21
C GLU A 224 -22.39 -1.76 -18.03
N MET A 225 -21.94 -2.41 -16.96
CA MET A 225 -20.53 -2.80 -16.79
C MET A 225 -20.09 -3.71 -17.96
N ALA A 226 -20.88 -4.72 -18.33
CA ALA A 226 -20.56 -5.59 -19.46
C ALA A 226 -20.46 -4.81 -20.78
N ARG A 227 -21.31 -3.81 -20.97
CA ARG A 227 -21.33 -2.94 -22.17
C ARG A 227 -20.08 -2.07 -22.27
N TYR A 228 -19.65 -1.43 -21.16
CA TYR A 228 -18.56 -0.47 -21.15
C TYR A 228 -17.19 -1.10 -20.90
N CYS A 229 -17.11 -2.16 -20.10
CA CYS A 229 -15.85 -2.80 -19.77
C CYS A 229 -15.41 -3.83 -20.80
N LYS A 230 -16.35 -4.47 -21.52
CA LYS A 230 -16.08 -5.47 -22.59
C LYS A 230 -14.93 -6.43 -22.20
N ASP A 231 -13.82 -6.38 -22.96
CA ASP A 231 -12.65 -7.24 -22.79
C ASP A 231 -11.58 -6.65 -21.86
N ARG A 232 -11.87 -5.53 -21.19
CA ARG A 232 -10.93 -4.89 -20.27
C ARG A 232 -10.86 -5.67 -18.96
N LYS A 233 -9.68 -5.69 -18.36
CA LYS A 233 -9.55 -6.12 -16.97
C LYS A 233 -10.27 -5.12 -16.09
N THR A 234 -11.30 -5.55 -15.41
CA THR A 234 -12.12 -4.73 -14.54
C THR A 234 -11.83 -5.13 -13.10
N VAL A 235 -11.58 -4.14 -12.26
CA VAL A 235 -11.55 -4.30 -10.80
C VAL A 235 -12.84 -3.69 -10.31
N ASP A 236 -13.70 -4.51 -9.75
CA ASP A 236 -14.83 -4.06 -8.97
C ASP A 236 -14.30 -3.75 -7.58
N GLN A 237 -14.36 -2.50 -7.16
CA GLN A 237 -14.21 -2.14 -5.76
C GLN A 237 -15.55 -2.45 -5.09
N ASP A 238 -15.79 -3.72 -4.83
CA ASP A 238 -16.88 -4.11 -3.98
C ASP A 238 -16.53 -3.67 -2.55
N GLU A 239 -17.40 -2.88 -1.94
CA GLU A 239 -17.32 -2.50 -0.51
C GLU A 239 -17.52 -3.71 0.43
N SER A 240 -17.47 -4.94 -0.08
CA SER A 240 -17.54 -6.19 0.69
C SER A 240 -16.36 -6.42 1.65
N GLU A 241 -15.38 -5.55 1.71
CA GLU A 241 -14.45 -5.48 2.86
C GLU A 241 -15.11 -4.90 4.13
N ILE A 242 -16.33 -4.38 4.03
CA ILE A 242 -17.16 -4.04 5.19
C ILE A 242 -17.74 -5.35 5.72
N GLN A 243 -17.23 -5.77 6.87
CA GLN A 243 -17.59 -6.99 7.58
C GLN A 243 -19.11 -7.25 7.54
N GLY A 244 -19.54 -8.32 6.90
CA GLY A 244 -20.87 -8.87 7.08
C GLY A 244 -21.72 -9.21 5.86
N TYR A 245 -21.22 -9.06 4.63
CA TYR A 245 -21.99 -9.51 3.46
C TYR A 245 -21.78 -11.00 3.18
N PRO A 246 -22.85 -11.79 2.99
CA PRO A 246 -22.73 -13.17 2.55
C PRO A 246 -22.11 -13.22 1.14
N GLU A 247 -21.24 -14.22 0.91
CA GLU A 247 -20.62 -14.45 -0.39
C GLU A 247 -21.66 -14.40 -1.52
N ARG A 248 -21.54 -13.40 -2.40
CA ARG A 248 -22.38 -13.29 -3.58
C ARG A 248 -21.99 -14.32 -4.64
N PRO A 249 -22.94 -14.80 -5.48
CA PRO A 249 -22.64 -15.80 -6.49
C PRO A 249 -21.61 -15.26 -7.49
N ARG A 250 -20.61 -16.10 -7.79
CA ARG A 250 -19.47 -15.87 -8.70
C ARG A 250 -19.93 -15.71 -10.17
N LEU A 251 -20.66 -14.67 -10.50
CA LEU A 251 -21.22 -14.48 -11.86
C LEU A 251 -20.27 -13.85 -12.88
N LEU A 252 -19.10 -13.35 -12.49
CA LEU A 252 -18.16 -12.68 -13.41
C LEU A 252 -16.75 -13.28 -13.50
N ARG A 253 -16.54 -14.53 -13.04
CA ARG A 253 -15.33 -15.27 -13.43
C ARG A 253 -15.55 -15.97 -14.78
N ARG A 254 -15.53 -15.24 -15.89
CA ARG A 254 -15.13 -15.86 -17.16
C ARG A 254 -13.68 -16.29 -17.02
N ARG A 255 -13.46 -17.60 -16.89
CA ARG A 255 -12.12 -18.21 -17.05
C ARG A 255 -11.56 -17.71 -18.37
N GLY A 256 -10.54 -16.86 -18.33
CA GLY A 256 -9.75 -16.53 -19.49
C GLY A 256 -9.22 -17.83 -20.08
N GLN A 257 -9.68 -18.17 -21.27
CA GLN A 257 -9.10 -19.25 -22.06
C GLN A 257 -7.64 -18.88 -22.28
N ARG A 258 -6.73 -19.67 -21.74
CA ARG A 258 -5.30 -19.57 -22.09
C ARG A 258 -5.19 -19.69 -23.60
N PRO A 259 -4.49 -18.80 -24.30
CA PRO A 259 -4.24 -18.99 -25.74
C PRO A 259 -3.53 -20.32 -25.92
N LYS A 260 -4.11 -21.20 -26.75
CA LYS A 260 -3.50 -22.47 -27.14
C LYS A 260 -2.12 -22.16 -27.74
N ARG A 261 -1.07 -22.66 -27.14
CA ARG A 261 0.29 -22.64 -27.69
C ARG A 261 0.21 -23.32 -29.07
N ARG A 262 0.56 -22.59 -30.13
CA ARG A 262 0.78 -23.18 -31.45
C ARG A 262 1.92 -24.21 -31.34
N PRO A 263 1.77 -25.39 -31.92
CA PRO A 263 2.86 -26.37 -31.99
C PRO A 263 4.02 -25.77 -32.80
N ARG A 264 5.24 -25.83 -32.26
CA ARG A 264 6.46 -25.52 -33.00
C ARG A 264 6.54 -26.50 -34.16
N ARG A 265 6.49 -26.03 -35.41
CA ARG A 265 6.86 -26.81 -36.59
C ARG A 265 8.33 -27.17 -36.46
N GLY A 266 8.59 -28.48 -36.53
CA GLY A 266 9.92 -29.04 -36.52
C GLY A 266 10.75 -28.47 -37.66
N ALA A 267 11.95 -28.02 -37.37
CA ALA A 267 12.98 -27.79 -38.38
C ALA A 267 13.49 -29.14 -38.82
N GLY A 268 13.16 -29.50 -40.08
CA GLY A 268 13.78 -30.64 -40.77
C GLY A 268 15.28 -30.38 -40.97
N ARG A 269 16.00 -31.45 -40.83
CA ARG A 269 17.44 -31.57 -41.20
C ARG A 269 17.61 -31.26 -42.72
N PHE A 270 18.56 -30.44 -43.00
CA PHE A 270 19.64 -30.75 -43.97
C PHE A 270 20.87 -29.93 -43.57
#